data_d171927629fe7df83dba1426044d9942
#
_entry.id   d171927629fe7df83dba1426044d9942
#
_cell.length_a   1.000
_cell.length_b   1.000
_cell.length_c   1.000
_cell.angle_alpha   90.00
_cell.angle_beta   90.00
_cell.angle_gamma   90.00
#
_symmetry.space_group_name_H-M   'P 1'
#
loop_
_entity.id
_entity.type
_entity.pdbx_description
1 polymer ?
#
loop_
_entity_poly.entity_id
_entity_poly.type
_entity_poly.pdbx_seq_one_letter_code
_entity_poly.pdbx_strand_id
1 'polypeptide(L)'
;MRKLKEIKPGEVFKFGGYEWIKLEDGLSITKDIVTEKEFASECNNSYTTSKVKCYLTYVFTDYLCEDGADISSFDFFKLDLTANDGTKEYAPYKVMIGLLTADLYRKNRHLLEPISDSWWLATPKSYTPKNTDTVIYVDEDGVLKDEFVWIQGHGVRPICKLAENTPVDVPDEKPIEQTEAEKEDITELIKKWAVDRNVVSGDVKSQMVKLLEEAGELAEGINKNKKDLIVDSIGDVYVVLVILCMQLGLDINDCIKAAYEEIKDRRGELVNGLFVKEEDL
;
A
#
# COMPACT_ATOMS: atom_id res chain seq x y z
N MET A 1 -0.31 11.84 -24.89
CA MET A 1 0.68 11.10 -24.05
C MET A 1 2.10 11.47 -24.43
N ARG A 2 2.93 11.79 -23.46
CA ARG A 2 4.39 12.01 -23.61
C ARG A 2 5.12 10.89 -22.87
N LYS A 3 6.41 10.70 -23.14
CA LYS A 3 7.23 9.77 -22.32
C LYS A 3 7.76 10.50 -21.10
N LEU A 4 7.86 9.82 -19.96
CA LEU A 4 8.32 10.42 -18.70
C LEU A 4 9.68 11.15 -18.85
N LYS A 5 10.60 10.64 -19.66
CA LYS A 5 11.89 11.29 -19.93
C LYS A 5 11.77 12.68 -20.57
N GLU A 6 10.63 12.99 -21.19
CA GLU A 6 10.33 14.27 -21.82
C GLU A 6 9.75 15.31 -20.85
N ILE A 7 9.39 14.86 -19.64
CA ILE A 7 8.88 15.70 -18.54
C ILE A 7 10.10 16.23 -17.79
N LYS A 8 10.15 17.52 -17.52
CA LYS A 8 11.24 18.14 -16.76
C LYS A 8 10.94 18.09 -15.25
N PRO A 9 11.97 18.14 -14.38
CA PRO A 9 11.77 18.36 -12.96
C PRO A 9 10.88 19.60 -12.70
N GLY A 10 9.89 19.47 -11.80
CA GLY A 10 8.86 20.46 -11.50
C GLY A 10 7.62 20.40 -12.39
N GLU A 11 7.67 19.78 -13.57
CA GLU A 11 6.48 19.62 -14.40
C GLU A 11 5.52 18.56 -13.82
N VAL A 12 4.21 18.83 -13.96
CA VAL A 12 3.13 17.94 -13.55
C VAL A 12 2.75 17.02 -14.70
N PHE A 13 2.48 15.75 -14.37
CA PHE A 13 1.93 14.76 -15.31
C PHE A 13 0.91 13.86 -14.61
N LYS A 14 0.06 13.18 -15.38
CA LYS A 14 -0.94 12.21 -14.87
C LYS A 14 -0.50 10.79 -15.16
N PHE A 15 -0.64 9.94 -14.13
CA PHE A 15 -0.36 8.52 -14.22
C PHE A 15 -1.11 7.77 -13.11
N GLY A 16 -1.82 6.67 -13.43
CA GLY A 16 -2.57 5.86 -12.48
C GLY A 16 -3.58 6.69 -11.68
N GLY A 17 -4.42 7.50 -12.35
CA GLY A 17 -5.45 8.33 -11.72
C GLY A 17 -4.97 9.56 -10.94
N TYR A 18 -3.67 9.72 -10.73
CA TYR A 18 -3.12 10.80 -9.90
C TYR A 18 -2.29 11.81 -10.72
N GLU A 19 -2.21 13.04 -10.22
CA GLU A 19 -1.24 14.04 -10.69
C GLU A 19 0.07 13.88 -9.90
N TRP A 20 1.18 13.88 -10.65
CA TRP A 20 2.53 13.71 -10.12
C TRP A 20 3.40 14.89 -10.52
N ILE A 21 4.28 15.31 -9.62
CA ILE A 21 5.35 16.28 -9.89
C ILE A 21 6.63 15.47 -10.11
N LYS A 22 7.29 15.67 -11.26
CA LYS A 22 8.59 15.06 -11.48
C LYS A 22 9.64 15.74 -10.63
N LEU A 23 10.42 14.95 -9.92
CA LEU A 23 11.53 15.41 -9.08
C LEU A 23 12.87 15.21 -9.81
N GLU A 24 13.92 15.74 -9.21
CA GLU A 24 15.28 15.35 -9.58
C GLU A 24 15.52 13.86 -9.27
N ASP A 25 16.56 13.27 -9.83
CA ASP A 25 16.92 11.85 -9.67
C ASP A 25 15.91 10.84 -10.24
N GLY A 26 14.97 11.29 -11.09
CA GLY A 26 13.99 10.43 -11.74
C GLY A 26 12.88 9.92 -10.82
N LEU A 27 12.74 10.49 -9.63
CA LEU A 27 11.59 10.27 -8.75
C LEU A 27 10.42 11.16 -9.17
N SER A 28 9.24 10.79 -8.72
CA SER A 28 8.02 11.60 -8.82
C SER A 28 7.27 11.53 -7.50
N ILE A 29 6.59 12.61 -7.12
CA ILE A 29 5.76 12.72 -5.92
C ILE A 29 4.34 13.08 -6.35
N THR A 30 3.30 12.57 -5.68
CA THR A 30 1.94 13.04 -5.91
C THR A 30 1.85 14.54 -5.65
N LYS A 31 1.12 15.25 -6.51
CA LYS A 31 0.90 16.69 -6.37
C LYS A 31 0.18 17.00 -5.07
N ASP A 32 -0.86 16.23 -4.78
CA ASP A 32 -1.70 16.39 -3.60
C ASP A 32 -1.53 15.24 -2.60
N ILE A 33 -2.10 15.40 -1.41
CA ILE A 33 -2.25 14.36 -0.40
C ILE A 33 -3.26 13.32 -0.93
N VAL A 34 -2.92 12.04 -0.84
CA VAL A 34 -3.79 10.94 -1.31
C VAL A 34 -4.68 10.40 -0.19
N THR A 35 -4.29 10.57 1.06
CA THR A 35 -5.05 10.21 2.27
C THR A 35 -4.41 10.85 3.49
N GLU A 36 -5.16 10.93 4.59
CA GLU A 36 -4.62 11.24 5.91
C GLU A 36 -4.53 9.98 6.76
N LYS A 37 -3.45 9.84 7.51
CA LYS A 37 -3.21 8.66 8.31
C LYS A 37 -2.17 8.92 9.41
N GLU A 38 -2.33 8.28 10.58
CA GLU A 38 -1.24 8.17 11.54
C GLU A 38 -0.06 7.41 10.92
N PHE A 39 1.16 7.79 11.28
CA PHE A 39 2.35 7.14 10.75
C PHE A 39 2.47 5.69 11.25
N ALA A 40 2.28 5.48 12.56
CA ALA A 40 2.26 4.17 13.21
C ALA A 40 1.39 4.22 14.47
N SER A 41 0.87 3.07 14.95
CA SER A 41 0.06 2.99 16.17
C SER A 41 0.87 2.77 17.43
N GLU A 42 2.11 2.35 17.33
CA GLU A 42 3.01 2.07 18.45
C GLU A 42 4.16 3.08 18.48
N CYS A 43 4.86 3.19 19.61
CA CYS A 43 6.03 4.05 19.77
C CYS A 43 7.21 3.55 18.93
N ASN A 44 7.03 3.46 17.61
CA ASN A 44 8.02 2.97 16.66
C ASN A 44 8.01 3.86 15.39
N ASN A 45 9.07 4.64 15.24
CA ASN A 45 9.24 5.55 14.11
C ASN A 45 9.93 4.92 12.89
N SER A 46 10.02 3.58 12.85
CA SER A 46 10.54 2.86 11.69
C SER A 46 9.55 2.93 10.53
N TYR A 47 9.97 3.52 9.43
CA TYR A 47 9.18 3.52 8.20
C TYR A 47 8.82 2.10 7.74
N THR A 48 9.72 1.13 7.90
CA THR A 48 9.55 -0.24 7.38
C THR A 48 8.39 -1.01 8.00
N THR A 49 7.99 -0.65 9.22
CA THR A 49 6.87 -1.25 9.97
C THR A 49 5.69 -0.29 10.15
N SER A 50 5.73 0.88 9.51
CA SER A 50 4.70 1.91 9.66
C SER A 50 3.38 1.53 8.95
N LYS A 51 2.27 2.06 9.44
CA LYS A 51 0.96 1.97 8.77
C LYS A 51 0.97 2.65 7.40
N VAL A 52 1.70 3.75 7.29
CA VAL A 52 1.84 4.46 6.02
C VAL A 52 2.52 3.58 4.97
N LYS A 53 3.62 2.89 5.34
CA LYS A 53 4.28 1.93 4.42
C LYS A 53 3.34 0.80 4.01
N CYS A 54 2.59 0.23 4.96
CA CYS A 54 1.61 -0.81 4.66
C CYS A 54 0.54 -0.29 3.69
N TYR A 55 -0.03 0.88 3.94
CA TYR A 55 -0.98 1.52 3.03
C TYR A 55 -0.41 1.71 1.62
N LEU A 56 0.80 2.27 1.49
CA LEU A 56 1.44 2.50 0.19
C LEU A 56 1.70 1.21 -0.58
N THR A 57 2.06 0.15 0.13
CA THR A 57 2.41 -1.14 -0.50
C THR A 57 1.19 -1.94 -0.96
N TYR A 58 0.10 -1.90 -0.21
CA TYR A 58 -1.03 -2.82 -0.42
C TYR A 58 -2.30 -2.14 -0.92
N VAL A 59 -2.54 -0.89 -0.53
CA VAL A 59 -3.78 -0.19 -0.88
C VAL A 59 -3.54 0.79 -2.01
N PHE A 60 -2.57 1.70 -1.85
CA PHE A 60 -2.31 2.73 -2.86
C PHE A 60 -1.76 2.15 -4.17
N THR A 61 -0.95 1.09 -4.11
CA THR A 61 -0.47 0.39 -5.31
C THR A 61 -1.64 -0.21 -6.09
N ASP A 62 -2.62 -0.78 -5.39
CA ASP A 62 -3.79 -1.35 -6.04
C ASP A 62 -4.65 -0.27 -6.71
N TYR A 63 -4.89 0.86 -6.04
CA TYR A 63 -5.59 2.00 -6.66
C TYR A 63 -4.91 2.50 -7.94
N LEU A 64 -3.58 2.57 -7.95
CA LEU A 64 -2.84 2.92 -9.16
C LEU A 64 -3.08 1.94 -10.31
N CYS A 65 -3.13 0.64 -10.00
CA CYS A 65 -3.38 -0.41 -11.01
C CYS A 65 -4.83 -0.38 -11.50
N GLU A 66 -5.80 -0.13 -10.63
CA GLU A 66 -7.21 0.04 -10.99
C GLU A 66 -7.42 1.22 -11.94
N ASP A 67 -6.70 2.31 -11.70
CA ASP A 67 -6.66 3.49 -12.57
C ASP A 67 -5.75 3.32 -13.80
N GLY A 68 -5.42 2.08 -14.15
CA GLY A 68 -4.75 1.72 -15.39
C GLY A 68 -3.23 1.85 -15.37
N ALA A 69 -2.59 2.00 -14.20
CA ALA A 69 -1.14 1.93 -14.12
C ALA A 69 -0.65 0.50 -14.32
N ASP A 70 0.30 0.31 -15.23
CA ASP A 70 1.02 -0.95 -15.36
C ASP A 70 2.13 -1.01 -14.29
N ILE A 71 2.05 -2.00 -13.40
CA ILE A 71 3.03 -2.22 -12.34
C ILE A 71 4.46 -2.37 -12.87
N SER A 72 4.63 -2.88 -14.09
CA SER A 72 5.93 -3.00 -14.75
C SER A 72 6.57 -1.65 -15.12
N SER A 73 5.80 -0.56 -15.04
CA SER A 73 6.29 0.80 -15.24
C SER A 73 7.06 1.34 -14.04
N PHE A 74 6.96 0.69 -12.87
CA PHE A 74 7.63 1.14 -11.66
C PHE A 74 9.00 0.47 -11.47
N ASP A 75 9.99 1.29 -11.20
CA ASP A 75 11.32 0.85 -10.78
C ASP A 75 11.42 0.84 -9.25
N PHE A 76 12.11 -0.17 -8.70
CA PHE A 76 12.49 -0.13 -7.30
C PHE A 76 13.63 0.86 -7.04
N PHE A 77 13.51 1.60 -5.95
CA PHE A 77 14.57 2.51 -5.49
C PHE A 77 14.84 2.32 -3.99
N LYS A 78 15.96 2.88 -3.53
CA LYS A 78 16.34 2.80 -2.11
C LYS A 78 16.02 4.12 -1.41
N LEU A 79 15.37 4.03 -0.25
CA LEU A 79 15.23 5.11 0.71
C LEU A 79 16.38 5.01 1.71
N ASP A 80 17.10 6.09 1.90
CA ASP A 80 18.04 6.24 3.03
C ASP A 80 17.20 6.65 4.27
N LEU A 81 17.11 5.75 5.24
CA LEU A 81 16.33 5.95 6.47
C LEU A 81 17.21 6.49 7.63
N THR A 82 18.36 7.11 7.32
CA THR A 82 19.12 7.86 8.30
C THR A 82 18.19 8.86 9.00
N ALA A 83 18.19 8.85 10.33
CA ALA A 83 17.37 9.76 11.11
C ALA A 83 17.83 11.21 10.95
N ASN A 84 16.95 12.15 11.25
CA ASN A 84 17.21 13.59 11.07
C ASN A 84 18.38 14.12 11.91
N ASP A 85 18.70 13.47 13.02
CA ASP A 85 19.89 13.74 13.86
C ASP A 85 21.17 13.02 13.40
N GLY A 86 21.10 12.25 12.31
CA GLY A 86 22.23 11.52 11.73
C GLY A 86 22.45 10.10 12.27
N THR A 87 21.60 9.60 13.18
CA THR A 87 21.67 8.20 13.63
C THR A 87 21.28 7.24 12.50
N LYS A 88 21.97 6.08 12.39
CA LYS A 88 21.88 5.14 11.25
C LYS A 88 21.48 3.72 11.69
N GLU A 89 20.53 3.62 12.57
CA GLU A 89 20.05 2.31 13.06
C GLU A 89 19.15 1.59 12.04
N TYR A 90 18.43 2.35 11.20
CA TYR A 90 17.62 1.79 10.14
C TYR A 90 18.44 1.64 8.85
N ALA A 91 18.52 0.40 8.35
CA ALA A 91 19.15 0.13 7.07
C ALA A 91 18.40 0.79 5.91
N PRO A 92 19.07 1.15 4.80
CA PRO A 92 18.40 1.59 3.59
C PRO A 92 17.37 0.57 3.13
N TYR A 93 16.17 1.04 2.79
CA TYR A 93 15.05 0.19 2.46
C TYR A 93 14.65 0.31 1.00
N LYS A 94 14.45 -0.83 0.34
CA LYS A 94 14.06 -0.89 -1.08
C LYS A 94 12.54 -0.86 -1.20
N VAL A 95 12.02 0.13 -1.93
CA VAL A 95 10.59 0.33 -2.17
C VAL A 95 10.31 0.54 -3.65
N MET A 96 9.10 0.26 -4.08
CA MET A 96 8.54 0.66 -5.36
C MET A 96 7.79 2.00 -5.21
N ILE A 97 6.99 2.11 -4.16
CA ILE A 97 6.30 3.32 -3.74
C ILE A 97 6.68 3.60 -2.29
N GLY A 98 6.97 4.86 -1.97
CA GLY A 98 7.42 5.26 -0.64
C GLY A 98 7.01 6.68 -0.28
N LEU A 99 7.61 7.22 0.79
CA LEU A 99 7.56 8.63 1.15
C LEU A 99 8.90 9.29 0.88
N LEU A 100 8.91 10.61 0.67
CA LEU A 100 10.17 11.37 0.69
C LEU A 100 10.87 11.22 2.04
N THR A 101 12.18 11.16 2.00
CA THR A 101 13.00 11.43 3.19
C THR A 101 13.24 12.93 3.34
N ALA A 102 13.64 13.37 4.53
CA ALA A 102 13.95 14.78 4.78
C ALA A 102 15.05 15.30 3.84
N ASP A 103 16.03 14.47 3.49
CA ASP A 103 17.09 14.87 2.57
C ASP A 103 16.59 14.97 1.12
N LEU A 104 15.74 14.02 0.68
CA LEU A 104 15.10 14.13 -0.63
C LEU A 104 14.17 15.35 -0.71
N TYR A 105 13.45 15.66 0.39
CA TYR A 105 12.63 16.87 0.47
C TYR A 105 13.49 18.14 0.36
N ARG A 106 14.56 18.26 1.16
CA ARG A 106 15.49 19.42 1.10
C ARG A 106 16.04 19.63 -0.31
N LYS A 107 16.43 18.53 -0.97
CA LYS A 107 16.96 18.57 -2.34
C LYS A 107 15.93 19.07 -3.36
N ASN A 108 14.68 18.64 -3.25
CA ASN A 108 13.62 18.92 -4.22
C ASN A 108 12.66 20.04 -3.80
N ARG A 109 12.87 20.70 -2.65
CA ARG A 109 11.95 21.69 -2.10
C ARG A 109 11.60 22.82 -3.08
N HIS A 110 12.56 23.24 -3.89
CA HIS A 110 12.39 24.29 -4.89
C HIS A 110 11.42 23.90 -6.05
N LEU A 111 11.07 22.63 -6.18
CA LEU A 111 10.11 22.08 -7.14
C LEU A 111 8.72 21.87 -6.51
N LEU A 112 8.60 22.02 -5.20
CA LEU A 112 7.40 21.67 -4.45
C LEU A 112 6.81 22.94 -3.82
N GLU A 113 5.65 23.33 -4.30
CA GLU A 113 4.88 24.39 -3.63
C GLU A 113 4.33 23.87 -2.29
N PRO A 114 4.24 24.73 -1.23
CA PRO A 114 3.52 24.41 -0.03
C PRO A 114 2.07 24.04 -0.34
N ILE A 115 1.52 23.10 0.39
CA ILE A 115 0.11 22.69 0.31
C ILE A 115 -0.56 23.02 1.65
N SER A 116 -1.88 23.20 1.63
CA SER A 116 -2.65 23.65 2.80
C SER A 116 -2.61 22.73 4.02
N ASP A 117 -2.05 21.53 3.86
CA ASP A 117 -2.03 20.50 4.89
C ASP A 117 -0.62 19.99 5.13
N SER A 118 -0.37 19.50 6.34
CA SER A 118 0.88 18.86 6.71
C SER A 118 0.94 17.40 6.23
N TRP A 119 2.14 16.88 5.99
CA TRP A 119 2.31 15.51 5.47
C TRP A 119 3.60 14.84 5.93
N TRP A 120 3.53 13.51 6.11
CA TRP A 120 4.61 12.69 6.63
C TRP A 120 5.78 12.54 5.67
N LEU A 121 6.98 12.46 6.25
CA LEU A 121 8.20 11.97 5.59
C LEU A 121 8.57 10.58 6.14
N ALA A 122 9.45 9.86 5.42
CA ALA A 122 9.94 8.55 5.86
C ALA A 122 11.05 8.65 6.94
N THR A 123 11.50 9.86 7.29
CA THR A 123 12.68 10.10 8.15
C THR A 123 12.27 10.13 9.61
N PRO A 124 12.78 9.22 10.47
CA PRO A 124 12.63 9.33 11.91
C PRO A 124 13.37 10.57 12.45
N LYS A 125 12.89 11.16 13.53
CA LYS A 125 13.60 12.27 14.20
C LYS A 125 14.95 11.83 14.71
N SER A 126 14.95 10.71 15.42
CA SER A 126 16.14 10.10 16.03
C SER A 126 15.90 8.61 16.24
N TYR A 127 16.97 7.86 16.44
CA TYR A 127 16.90 6.51 16.97
C TYR A 127 17.73 6.42 18.26
N THR A 128 17.08 6.69 19.35
CA THR A 128 17.64 6.43 20.69
C THR A 128 16.58 5.75 21.55
N PRO A 129 16.93 4.98 22.60
CA PRO A 129 15.93 4.33 23.44
C PRO A 129 14.87 5.25 24.05
N LYS A 130 15.07 6.56 23.97
CA LYS A 130 14.14 7.58 24.48
C LYS A 130 13.36 8.32 23.37
N ASN A 131 13.70 8.11 22.10
CA ASN A 131 13.14 8.86 20.95
C ASN A 131 12.94 7.91 19.77
N THR A 132 12.05 6.92 19.92
CA THR A 132 11.64 6.00 18.86
C THR A 132 10.19 6.21 18.44
N ASP A 133 9.64 7.37 18.76
CA ASP A 133 8.21 7.67 18.67
C ASP A 133 7.88 8.91 17.82
N THR A 134 8.90 9.58 17.26
CA THR A 134 8.72 10.81 16.47
C THR A 134 9.31 10.67 15.07
N VAL A 135 8.60 11.23 14.10
CA VAL A 135 8.92 11.24 12.67
C VAL A 135 8.87 12.67 12.15
N ILE A 136 9.65 12.96 11.14
CA ILE A 136 9.65 14.26 10.46
C ILE A 136 8.43 14.36 9.55
N TYR A 137 7.82 15.53 9.54
CA TYR A 137 6.76 15.91 8.60
C TYR A 137 7.04 17.29 8.00
N VAL A 138 6.33 17.63 6.95
CA VAL A 138 6.32 18.95 6.33
C VAL A 138 5.01 19.64 6.71
N ASP A 139 5.06 20.85 7.24
CA ASP A 139 3.87 21.64 7.56
C ASP A 139 3.31 22.41 6.35
N GLU A 140 2.22 23.13 6.57
CA GLU A 140 1.52 23.94 5.58
C GLU A 140 2.39 25.07 4.97
N ASP A 141 3.44 25.51 5.66
CA ASP A 141 4.40 26.50 5.18
C ASP A 141 5.62 25.86 4.48
N GLY A 142 5.64 24.51 4.36
CA GLY A 142 6.76 23.76 3.81
C GLY A 142 7.97 23.67 4.76
N VAL A 143 7.75 23.81 6.06
CA VAL A 143 8.81 23.72 7.08
C VAL A 143 8.86 22.29 7.64
N LEU A 144 10.09 21.78 7.83
CA LEU A 144 10.31 20.49 8.49
C LEU A 144 10.09 20.60 9.99
N LYS A 145 9.19 19.79 10.50
CA LYS A 145 8.89 19.63 11.93
C LYS A 145 8.91 18.15 12.30
N ASP A 146 8.74 17.85 13.57
CA ASP A 146 8.60 16.47 14.06
C ASP A 146 7.34 16.32 14.92
N GLU A 147 6.72 15.16 14.84
CA GLU A 147 5.51 14.83 15.58
C GLU A 147 5.50 13.35 15.96
N PHE A 148 4.70 13.01 16.96
CA PHE A 148 4.51 11.63 17.39
C PHE A 148 3.84 10.80 16.31
N VAL A 149 4.31 9.57 16.14
CA VAL A 149 3.88 8.65 15.07
C VAL A 149 2.40 8.27 15.10
N TRP A 150 1.72 8.42 16.24
CA TRP A 150 0.30 8.10 16.41
C TRP A 150 -0.65 9.30 16.21
N ILE A 151 -0.11 10.49 15.95
CA ILE A 151 -0.94 11.66 15.67
C ILE A 151 -1.62 11.49 14.32
N GLN A 152 -2.92 11.77 14.30
CA GLN A 152 -3.75 11.78 13.09
C GLN A 152 -3.77 13.18 12.47
N GLY A 153 -4.21 13.26 11.21
CA GLY A 153 -4.38 14.53 10.50
C GLY A 153 -3.17 14.95 9.66
N HIS A 154 -2.12 14.13 9.59
CA HIS A 154 -1.06 14.34 8.60
C HIS A 154 -1.31 13.53 7.34
N GLY A 155 -1.09 14.16 6.20
CA GLY A 155 -1.27 13.60 4.89
C GLY A 155 -0.19 12.62 4.48
N VAL A 156 -0.52 11.80 3.50
CA VAL A 156 0.40 10.90 2.80
C VAL A 156 0.58 11.41 1.38
N ARG A 157 1.80 11.73 0.98
CA ARG A 157 2.21 12.10 -0.38
C ARG A 157 3.20 11.08 -0.92
N PRO A 158 2.72 10.07 -1.65
CA PRO A 158 3.56 9.01 -2.18
C PRO A 158 4.62 9.52 -3.16
N ILE A 159 5.77 8.85 -3.14
CA ILE A 159 6.77 8.95 -4.19
C ILE A 159 6.95 7.60 -4.89
N CYS A 160 7.28 7.65 -6.17
CA CYS A 160 7.65 6.48 -6.96
C CYS A 160 8.79 6.82 -7.93
N LYS A 161 9.38 5.77 -8.49
CA LYS A 161 10.26 5.87 -9.64
C LYS A 161 9.63 5.14 -10.81
N LEU A 162 9.32 5.85 -11.88
CA LEU A 162 8.80 5.27 -13.10
C LEU A 162 9.93 5.12 -14.14
N ALA A 163 9.83 4.09 -14.97
CA ALA A 163 10.73 3.90 -16.09
C ALA A 163 10.67 5.09 -17.06
N GLU A 164 11.79 5.52 -17.60
CA GLU A 164 11.90 6.74 -18.44
C GLU A 164 11.01 6.73 -19.68
N ASN A 165 10.70 5.55 -20.21
CA ASN A 165 9.85 5.40 -21.40
C ASN A 165 8.36 5.21 -21.07
N THR A 166 7.97 5.25 -19.79
CA THR A 166 6.56 5.14 -19.37
C THR A 166 5.74 6.25 -20.05
N PRO A 167 4.65 5.91 -20.73
CA PRO A 167 3.73 6.91 -21.28
C PRO A 167 2.98 7.59 -20.12
N VAL A 168 2.93 8.92 -20.17
CA VAL A 168 2.25 9.75 -19.18
C VAL A 168 1.42 10.81 -19.89
N ASP A 169 0.33 11.23 -19.29
CA ASP A 169 -0.46 12.35 -19.78
C ASP A 169 -0.03 13.66 -19.13
N VAL A 170 0.06 14.71 -19.93
CA VAL A 170 0.28 16.08 -19.41
C VAL A 170 -1.09 16.72 -19.26
N PRO A 171 -1.41 17.30 -18.11
CA PRO A 171 -2.71 17.96 -17.94
C PRO A 171 -2.89 19.07 -18.99
N ASP A 172 -3.93 18.96 -19.81
CA ASP A 172 -4.45 20.13 -20.53
C ASP A 172 -5.11 21.07 -19.48
N GLU A 173 -4.98 22.38 -19.67
CA GLU A 173 -5.52 23.40 -18.75
C GLU A 173 -7.07 23.42 -18.74
N LYS A 174 -7.74 22.33 -18.42
CA LYS A 174 -9.19 22.30 -18.16
C LYS A 174 -9.55 21.28 -17.06
N PRO A 175 -10.52 21.64 -16.20
CA PRO A 175 -10.94 20.77 -15.11
C PRO A 175 -11.63 19.51 -15.61
N ILE A 176 -11.23 18.36 -15.12
CA ILE A 176 -11.94 17.09 -15.36
C ILE A 176 -13.03 16.97 -14.30
N GLU A 177 -14.29 16.89 -14.77
CA GLU A 177 -15.43 16.47 -13.95
C GLU A 177 -15.20 15.05 -13.43
N GLN A 178 -15.35 14.90 -12.13
CA GLN A 178 -15.31 13.60 -11.46
C GLN A 178 -16.50 12.77 -11.92
N THR A 179 -16.23 11.62 -12.53
CA THR A 179 -17.25 10.59 -12.79
C THR A 179 -17.43 9.72 -11.56
N GLU A 180 -18.67 9.47 -11.28
CA GLU A 180 -19.36 8.69 -10.28
C GLU A 180 -18.56 7.61 -9.52
N ALA A 181 -18.78 7.58 -8.20
CA ALA A 181 -18.29 6.61 -7.24
C ALA A 181 -18.42 5.15 -7.73
N GLU A 182 -17.29 4.54 -8.05
CA GLU A 182 -17.20 3.09 -8.17
C GLU A 182 -17.45 2.47 -6.80
N LYS A 183 -18.26 1.40 -6.77
CA LYS A 183 -18.46 0.59 -5.57
C LYS A 183 -17.10 0.07 -5.12
N GLU A 184 -16.64 0.51 -3.95
CA GLU A 184 -15.44 -0.07 -3.32
C GLU A 184 -15.58 -1.60 -3.28
N ASP A 185 -14.62 -2.31 -3.87
CA ASP A 185 -14.54 -3.77 -3.80
C ASP A 185 -14.38 -4.19 -2.34
N ILE A 186 -15.14 -5.20 -1.93
CA ILE A 186 -15.12 -5.70 -0.55
C ILE A 186 -13.70 -6.14 -0.12
N THR A 187 -12.90 -6.66 -1.04
CA THR A 187 -11.50 -7.05 -0.80
C THR A 187 -10.65 -5.85 -0.43
N GLU A 188 -10.84 -4.73 -1.12
CA GLU A 188 -10.12 -3.48 -0.82
C GLU A 188 -10.57 -2.88 0.52
N LEU A 189 -11.85 -2.96 0.84
CA LEU A 189 -12.34 -2.57 2.18
C LEU A 189 -11.69 -3.41 3.29
N ILE A 190 -11.51 -4.72 3.09
CA ILE A 190 -10.81 -5.61 4.03
C ILE A 190 -9.34 -5.22 4.15
N LYS A 191 -8.64 -4.99 3.03
CA LYS A 191 -7.24 -4.55 3.02
C LYS A 191 -7.07 -3.24 3.79
N LYS A 192 -7.90 -2.25 3.52
CA LYS A 192 -7.92 -0.96 4.22
C LYS A 192 -8.16 -1.13 5.71
N TRP A 193 -9.17 -1.93 6.09
CA TRP A 193 -9.47 -2.25 7.47
C TRP A 193 -8.27 -2.89 8.21
N ALA A 194 -7.58 -3.83 7.55
CA ALA A 194 -6.42 -4.52 8.10
C ALA A 194 -5.22 -3.59 8.31
N VAL A 195 -5.00 -2.65 7.39
CA VAL A 195 -3.96 -1.61 7.49
C VAL A 195 -4.30 -0.63 8.61
N ASP A 196 -5.53 -0.12 8.67
CA ASP A 196 -5.98 0.85 9.68
C ASP A 196 -5.83 0.33 11.12
N ARG A 197 -5.94 -0.98 11.30
CA ARG A 197 -5.79 -1.65 12.60
C ARG A 197 -4.44 -2.28 12.83
N ASN A 198 -3.50 -2.06 11.91
CA ASN A 198 -2.15 -2.61 11.97
C ASN A 198 -2.09 -4.16 12.04
N VAL A 199 -3.14 -4.86 11.59
CA VAL A 199 -3.19 -6.33 11.62
C VAL A 199 -2.16 -6.93 10.66
N VAL A 200 -1.83 -6.21 9.59
CA VAL A 200 -0.83 -6.62 8.58
C VAL A 200 0.58 -6.77 9.15
N SER A 201 0.90 -6.04 10.24
CA SER A 201 2.20 -6.18 10.92
C SER A 201 2.27 -7.39 11.87
N GLY A 202 1.18 -8.13 12.00
CA GLY A 202 1.10 -9.32 12.86
C GLY A 202 1.98 -10.47 12.37
N ASP A 203 2.11 -11.51 13.24
CA ASP A 203 2.88 -12.69 12.92
C ASP A 203 2.11 -13.64 11.99
N VAL A 204 2.72 -14.00 10.85
CA VAL A 204 2.17 -14.92 9.85
C VAL A 204 1.73 -16.27 10.45
N LYS A 205 2.47 -16.79 11.44
CA LYS A 205 2.13 -18.08 12.08
C LYS A 205 0.87 -17.95 12.92
N SER A 206 0.72 -16.83 13.62
CA SER A 206 -0.50 -16.51 14.38
C SER A 206 -1.70 -16.35 13.45
N GLN A 207 -1.51 -15.72 12.30
CA GLN A 207 -2.55 -15.59 11.28
C GLN A 207 -2.94 -16.97 10.68
N MET A 208 -1.98 -17.87 10.51
CA MET A 208 -2.26 -19.25 10.08
C MET A 208 -3.06 -20.03 11.13
N VAL A 209 -2.78 -19.82 12.42
CA VAL A 209 -3.59 -20.41 13.51
C VAL A 209 -5.02 -19.89 13.46
N LYS A 210 -5.20 -18.58 13.21
CA LYS A 210 -6.53 -17.98 13.05
C LYS A 210 -7.30 -18.60 11.87
N LEU A 211 -6.64 -18.87 10.75
CA LEU A 211 -7.26 -19.57 9.62
C LEU A 211 -7.81 -20.94 10.00
N LEU A 212 -7.07 -21.70 10.82
CA LEU A 212 -7.51 -23.02 11.30
C LEU A 212 -8.69 -22.90 12.26
N GLU A 213 -8.72 -21.86 13.11
CA GLU A 213 -9.84 -21.56 13.99
C GLU A 213 -11.12 -21.30 13.19
N GLU A 214 -11.10 -20.40 12.21
CA GLU A 214 -12.25 -20.08 11.36
C GLU A 214 -12.70 -21.28 10.51
N ALA A 215 -11.77 -22.07 9.99
CA ALA A 215 -12.10 -23.31 9.30
C ALA A 215 -12.78 -24.34 10.23
N GLY A 216 -12.37 -24.38 11.51
CA GLY A 216 -13.01 -25.21 12.53
C GLY A 216 -14.43 -24.76 12.85
N GLU A 217 -14.67 -23.45 12.95
CA GLU A 217 -16.01 -22.90 13.16
C GLU A 217 -16.94 -23.16 11.96
N LEU A 218 -16.40 -23.02 10.72
CA LEU A 218 -17.12 -23.39 9.51
C LEU A 218 -17.53 -24.87 9.52
N ALA A 219 -16.61 -25.76 9.92
CA ALA A 219 -16.89 -27.19 10.03
C ALA A 219 -17.96 -27.48 11.11
N GLU A 220 -17.93 -26.76 12.23
CA GLU A 220 -18.98 -26.85 13.25
C GLU A 220 -20.35 -26.40 12.71
N GLY A 221 -20.37 -25.26 12.03
CA GLY A 221 -21.57 -24.72 11.40
C GLY A 221 -22.21 -25.71 10.43
N ILE A 222 -21.42 -26.33 9.57
CA ILE A 222 -21.88 -27.34 8.60
C ILE A 222 -22.40 -28.57 9.34
N ASN A 223 -21.62 -29.13 10.27
CA ASN A 223 -22.01 -30.35 10.98
C ASN A 223 -23.26 -30.18 11.84
N LYS A 224 -23.50 -28.99 12.39
CA LYS A 224 -24.67 -28.64 13.20
C LYS A 224 -25.79 -27.97 12.43
N ASN A 225 -25.64 -27.81 11.11
CA ASN A 225 -26.58 -27.13 10.21
C ASN A 225 -26.99 -25.72 10.70
N LYS A 226 -26.00 -24.96 11.19
CA LYS A 226 -26.17 -23.59 11.70
C LYS A 226 -25.86 -22.58 10.60
N LYS A 227 -26.88 -22.16 9.85
CA LYS A 227 -26.73 -21.32 8.67
C LYS A 227 -25.99 -19.99 8.94
N ASP A 228 -26.32 -19.32 10.05
CA ASP A 228 -25.71 -18.02 10.38
C ASP A 228 -24.21 -18.20 10.68
N LEU A 229 -23.81 -19.25 11.42
CA LEU A 229 -22.42 -19.57 11.67
C LEU A 229 -21.66 -19.94 10.38
N ILE A 230 -22.32 -20.64 9.44
CA ILE A 230 -21.71 -20.98 8.15
C ILE A 230 -21.39 -19.72 7.34
N VAL A 231 -22.35 -18.78 7.28
CA VAL A 231 -22.18 -17.51 6.54
C VAL A 231 -21.06 -16.67 7.15
N ASP A 232 -21.05 -16.53 8.46
CA ASP A 232 -20.05 -15.80 9.23
C ASP A 232 -18.64 -16.39 9.00
N SER A 233 -18.47 -17.69 9.27
CA SER A 233 -17.18 -18.37 9.13
C SER A 233 -16.64 -18.39 7.70
N ILE A 234 -17.49 -18.43 6.66
CA ILE A 234 -17.03 -18.30 5.27
C ILE A 234 -16.43 -16.90 5.06
N GLY A 235 -17.07 -15.86 5.57
CA GLY A 235 -16.58 -14.50 5.52
C GLY A 235 -15.24 -14.36 6.27
N ASP A 236 -15.16 -14.89 7.48
CA ASP A 236 -13.96 -14.81 8.32
C ASP A 236 -12.77 -15.56 7.70
N VAL A 237 -12.97 -16.75 7.12
CA VAL A 237 -11.95 -17.45 6.34
C VAL A 237 -11.41 -16.56 5.22
N TYR A 238 -12.29 -15.89 4.48
CA TYR A 238 -11.86 -15.00 3.39
C TYR A 238 -11.06 -13.80 3.93
N VAL A 239 -11.54 -13.13 4.97
CA VAL A 239 -10.84 -12.01 5.63
C VAL A 239 -9.43 -12.44 6.10
N VAL A 240 -9.33 -13.59 6.76
CA VAL A 240 -8.06 -14.13 7.25
C VAL A 240 -7.10 -14.44 6.10
N LEU A 241 -7.59 -14.97 4.96
CA LEU A 241 -6.78 -15.24 3.78
C LEU A 241 -6.26 -13.94 3.14
N VAL A 242 -7.08 -12.90 3.03
CA VAL A 242 -6.65 -11.57 2.54
C VAL A 242 -5.51 -11.04 3.40
N ILE A 243 -5.68 -11.05 4.73
CA ILE A 243 -4.66 -10.57 5.68
C ILE A 243 -3.38 -11.41 5.60
N LEU A 244 -3.50 -12.72 5.50
CA LEU A 244 -2.37 -13.64 5.38
C LEU A 244 -1.56 -13.37 4.10
N CYS A 245 -2.24 -13.14 2.97
CA CYS A 245 -1.60 -12.72 1.73
C CYS A 245 -0.84 -11.40 1.92
N MET A 246 -1.45 -10.39 2.54
CA MET A 246 -0.80 -9.11 2.82
C MET A 246 0.46 -9.28 3.68
N GLN A 247 0.42 -10.11 4.72
CA GLN A 247 1.57 -10.40 5.60
C GLN A 247 2.71 -11.11 4.86
N LEU A 248 2.36 -11.94 3.86
CA LEU A 248 3.31 -12.66 3.01
C LEU A 248 3.82 -11.84 1.81
N GLY A 249 3.29 -10.63 1.59
CA GLY A 249 3.61 -9.79 0.43
C GLY A 249 3.02 -10.34 -0.87
N LEU A 250 1.89 -11.04 -0.79
CA LEU A 250 1.13 -11.59 -1.91
C LEU A 250 -0.17 -10.81 -2.10
N ASP A 251 -0.69 -10.81 -3.31
CA ASP A 251 -2.04 -10.34 -3.60
C ASP A 251 -3.01 -11.54 -3.64
N ILE A 252 -4.15 -11.43 -2.95
CA ILE A 252 -5.15 -12.50 -2.90
C ILE A 252 -5.76 -12.78 -4.27
N ASN A 253 -5.96 -11.75 -5.09
CA ASN A 253 -6.55 -11.90 -6.42
C ASN A 253 -5.59 -12.64 -7.36
N ASP A 254 -4.28 -12.39 -7.25
CA ASP A 254 -3.27 -13.13 -8.00
C ASP A 254 -3.23 -14.60 -7.57
N CYS A 255 -3.34 -14.87 -6.26
CA CYS A 255 -3.42 -16.25 -5.75
C CYS A 255 -4.66 -16.97 -6.28
N ILE A 256 -5.83 -16.32 -6.26
CA ILE A 256 -7.09 -16.89 -6.77
C ILE A 256 -6.99 -17.10 -8.28
N LYS A 257 -6.43 -16.13 -9.02
CA LYS A 257 -6.23 -16.23 -10.47
C LYS A 257 -5.31 -17.39 -10.83
N ALA A 258 -4.18 -17.55 -10.13
CA ALA A 258 -3.27 -18.68 -10.34
C ALA A 258 -3.97 -20.02 -10.10
N ALA A 259 -4.76 -20.14 -9.03
CA ALA A 259 -5.54 -21.34 -8.75
C ALA A 259 -6.62 -21.60 -9.82
N TYR A 260 -7.28 -20.54 -10.30
CA TYR A 260 -8.27 -20.66 -11.39
C TYR A 260 -7.62 -21.13 -12.70
N GLU A 261 -6.46 -20.56 -13.08
CA GLU A 261 -5.72 -20.99 -14.28
C GLU A 261 -5.33 -22.50 -14.21
N GLU A 262 -5.06 -23.01 -13.02
CA GLU A 262 -4.77 -24.45 -12.83
C GLU A 262 -6.01 -25.33 -13.00
N ILE A 263 -7.19 -24.87 -12.57
CA ILE A 263 -8.40 -25.72 -12.56
C ILE A 263 -9.31 -25.53 -13.77
N LYS A 264 -9.24 -24.39 -14.50
CA LYS A 264 -10.20 -24.05 -15.56
C LYS A 264 -10.35 -25.09 -16.68
N ASP A 265 -9.27 -25.80 -16.98
CA ASP A 265 -9.25 -26.83 -18.04
C ASP A 265 -9.24 -28.27 -17.47
N ARG A 266 -9.38 -28.41 -16.14
CA ARG A 266 -9.36 -29.71 -15.45
C ARG A 266 -10.61 -30.50 -15.80
N ARG A 267 -10.44 -31.72 -16.33
CA ARG A 267 -11.51 -32.67 -16.62
C ARG A 267 -11.63 -33.69 -15.52
N GLY A 268 -12.82 -34.20 -15.30
CA GLY A 268 -13.13 -35.20 -14.29
C GLY A 268 -14.64 -35.26 -14.01
N GLU A 269 -15.04 -36.10 -13.09
CA GLU A 269 -16.43 -36.27 -12.68
C GLU A 269 -16.60 -36.40 -11.16
N LEU A 270 -17.84 -36.25 -10.69
CA LEU A 270 -18.17 -36.41 -9.28
C LEU A 270 -18.36 -37.89 -8.95
N VAL A 271 -17.47 -38.44 -8.13
CA VAL A 271 -17.55 -39.79 -7.59
C VAL A 271 -17.76 -39.70 -6.08
N ASN A 272 -18.89 -40.22 -5.60
CA ASN A 272 -19.24 -40.16 -4.16
C ASN A 272 -19.16 -38.74 -3.53
N GLY A 273 -19.50 -37.72 -4.31
CA GLY A 273 -19.51 -36.31 -3.81
C GLY A 273 -18.13 -35.63 -3.86
N LEU A 274 -17.09 -36.28 -4.34
CA LEU A 274 -15.75 -35.72 -4.56
C LEU A 274 -15.46 -35.64 -6.06
N PHE A 275 -14.83 -34.54 -6.49
CA PHE A 275 -14.36 -34.43 -7.87
C PHE A 275 -13.10 -35.29 -8.05
N VAL A 276 -13.17 -36.26 -8.96
CA VAL A 276 -12.07 -37.11 -9.35
C VAL A 276 -11.61 -36.73 -10.75
N LYS A 277 -10.32 -36.47 -10.90
CA LYS A 277 -9.75 -36.11 -12.21
C LYS A 277 -9.85 -37.29 -13.20
N GLU A 278 -9.94 -36.95 -14.50
CA GLU A 278 -10.01 -37.96 -15.59
C GLU A 278 -8.84 -38.97 -15.57
N GLU A 279 -7.65 -38.50 -15.16
CA GLU A 279 -6.44 -39.32 -15.03
C GLU A 279 -6.44 -40.27 -13.82
N ASP A 280 -7.35 -40.05 -12.84
CA ASP A 280 -7.48 -40.84 -11.61
C ASP A 280 -8.76 -41.71 -11.61
N LEU A 281 -9.56 -41.69 -12.70
CA LEU A 281 -10.74 -42.50 -12.94
C LEU A 281 -10.37 -43.87 -13.57
#